data_3cd51ddd26ca76d1bea494346580e7fd
#
_entry.id   3cd51ddd26ca76d1bea494346580e7fd
#
_cell.length_a   1.000
_cell.length_b   1.000
_cell.length_c   1.000
_cell.angle_alpha   90.00
_cell.angle_beta   90.00
_cell.angle_gamma   90.00
#
_symmetry.space_group_name_H-M   'P 1'
#
loop_
_entity.id
_entity.type
_entity.pdbx_description
1 polymer ?
#
loop_
_entity_poly.entity_id
_entity_poly.type
_entity_poly.pdbx_seq_one_letter_code
_entity_poly.pdbx_strand_id
1 'polypeptide(L)'
;ISRNHPWAGRDKIHLADLHGQPMVMREVGSNTRRAFEAEAIAAGIAPDVILEIESGEAVREAVAKGHGIGVFGELALPSDPRLKVLRFSDVEIKVNRYLACLRERRNEFLVEAFFNVAGQPKHRG
;
A
#
# COMPACT_ATOMS: atom_id res chain seq x y z
N ILE A 1 -0.84 1.45 10.82
CA ILE A 1 -0.22 1.89 12.07
C ILE A 1 -0.14 0.77 13.09
N SER A 2 0.79 0.89 14.05
CA SER A 2 0.78 0.04 15.25
C SER A 2 -0.50 0.27 16.06
N ARG A 3 -0.99 -0.77 16.75
CA ARG A 3 -2.11 -0.61 17.69
C ARG A 3 -1.79 0.28 18.89
N ASN A 4 -0.52 0.54 19.15
CA ASN A 4 -0.07 1.45 20.22
C ASN A 4 0.11 2.90 19.73
N HIS A 5 -0.17 3.16 18.45
CA HIS A 5 -0.08 4.50 17.88
C HIS A 5 -1.18 5.42 18.46
N PRO A 6 -0.91 6.74 18.66
CA PRO A 6 -1.92 7.69 19.15
C PRO A 6 -3.22 7.71 18.34
N TRP A 7 -3.17 7.34 17.06
CA TRP A 7 -4.35 7.26 16.18
C TRP A 7 -5.07 5.92 16.19
N ALA A 8 -4.70 4.98 17.04
CA ALA A 8 -5.27 3.63 17.04
C ALA A 8 -6.79 3.60 17.29
N GLY A 9 -7.35 4.63 17.92
CA GLY A 9 -8.79 4.81 18.11
C GLY A 9 -9.54 5.36 16.89
N ARG A 10 -8.84 5.74 15.82
CA ARG A 10 -9.45 6.26 14.60
C ARG A 10 -9.68 5.13 13.59
N ASP A 11 -10.65 5.31 12.70
CA ASP A 11 -10.87 4.44 11.54
C ASP A 11 -10.47 5.13 10.24
N LYS A 12 -10.49 6.46 10.24
CA LYS A 12 -10.17 7.29 9.09
C LYS A 12 -9.24 8.43 9.47
N ILE A 13 -8.47 8.88 8.50
CA ILE A 13 -7.60 10.07 8.58
C ILE A 13 -7.75 10.88 7.29
N HIS A 14 -7.38 12.15 7.33
CA HIS A 14 -7.16 12.94 6.13
C HIS A 14 -5.73 12.77 5.64
N LEU A 15 -5.51 12.92 4.35
CA LEU A 15 -4.16 12.89 3.78
C LEU A 15 -3.26 13.94 4.44
N ALA A 16 -3.82 15.12 4.76
CA ALA A 16 -3.12 16.20 5.44
C ALA A 16 -2.58 15.84 6.83
N ASP A 17 -3.19 14.87 7.51
CA ASP A 17 -2.73 14.42 8.83
C ASP A 17 -1.33 13.80 8.77
N LEU A 18 -0.89 13.34 7.59
CA LEU A 18 0.42 12.73 7.39
C LEU A 18 1.56 13.74 7.24
N HIS A 19 1.28 15.05 7.16
CA HIS A 19 2.32 16.06 7.05
C HIS A 19 3.27 15.99 8.24
N GLY A 20 4.57 15.82 7.99
CA GLY A 20 5.59 15.70 9.04
C GLY A 20 5.53 14.43 9.89
N GLN A 21 4.63 13.50 9.59
CA GLN A 21 4.56 12.25 10.35
C GLN A 21 5.68 11.28 9.94
N PRO A 22 6.27 10.56 10.92
CA PRO A 22 7.30 9.57 10.62
C PRO A 22 6.70 8.38 9.88
N MET A 23 7.24 8.09 8.70
CA MET A 23 6.75 7.03 7.83
C MET A 23 7.83 6.00 7.51
N VAL A 24 7.39 4.74 7.45
CA VAL A 24 8.16 3.63 6.92
C VAL A 24 7.60 3.31 5.54
N MET A 25 8.41 3.50 4.52
CA MET A 25 7.97 3.40 3.13
C MET A 25 8.70 2.28 2.38
N ARG A 26 8.05 1.79 1.33
CA ARG A 26 8.72 0.96 0.33
C ARG A 26 9.79 1.78 -0.40
N GLU A 27 10.66 1.10 -1.12
CA GLU A 27 11.69 1.68 -1.98
C GLU A 27 11.10 2.65 -3.02
N VAL A 28 11.90 3.60 -3.46
CA VAL A 28 11.59 4.45 -4.62
C VAL A 28 11.43 3.55 -5.86
N GLY A 29 10.28 3.57 -6.47
CA GLY A 29 9.94 2.67 -7.59
C GLY A 29 8.80 1.70 -7.27
N SER A 30 8.48 1.49 -6.00
CA SER A 30 7.26 0.79 -5.61
C SER A 30 6.03 1.52 -6.14
N ASN A 31 5.13 0.79 -6.78
CA ASN A 31 3.89 1.37 -7.32
C ASN A 31 3.00 1.97 -6.23
N THR A 32 2.93 1.33 -5.07
CA THR A 32 2.17 1.84 -3.92
C THR A 32 2.77 3.16 -3.42
N ARG A 33 4.08 3.22 -3.26
CA ARG A 33 4.77 4.44 -2.85
C ARG A 33 4.56 5.57 -3.87
N ARG A 34 4.75 5.28 -5.15
CA ARG A 34 4.58 6.26 -6.24
C ARG A 34 3.18 6.85 -6.26
N ALA A 35 2.15 6.01 -6.14
CA ALA A 35 0.77 6.46 -6.12
C ALA A 35 0.48 7.34 -4.90
N PHE A 36 0.98 6.97 -3.73
CA PHE A 36 0.85 7.77 -2.51
C PHE A 36 1.58 9.11 -2.62
N GLU A 37 2.84 9.10 -3.04
CA GLU A 37 3.64 10.32 -3.17
C GLU A 37 3.05 11.31 -4.18
N ALA A 38 2.46 10.82 -5.27
CA ALA A 38 1.79 11.68 -6.25
C ALA A 38 0.64 12.48 -5.61
N GLU A 39 -0.19 11.84 -4.81
CA GLU A 39 -1.29 12.50 -4.10
C GLU A 39 -0.77 13.44 -2.99
N ALA A 40 0.26 13.02 -2.27
CA ALA A 40 0.88 13.85 -1.23
C ALA A 40 1.48 15.14 -1.83
N ILE A 41 2.22 15.02 -2.93
CA ILE A 41 2.79 16.18 -3.65
C ILE A 41 1.69 17.10 -4.16
N ALA A 42 0.64 16.56 -4.78
CA ALA A 42 -0.49 17.34 -5.29
C ALA A 42 -1.22 18.11 -4.17
N ALA A 43 -1.25 17.55 -2.97
CA ALA A 43 -1.86 18.16 -1.79
C ALA A 43 -0.88 19.07 -1.00
N GLY A 44 0.37 19.20 -1.41
CA GLY A 44 1.39 19.97 -0.69
C GLY A 44 1.81 19.38 0.64
N ILE A 45 1.73 18.05 0.77
CA ILE A 45 2.02 17.30 1.99
C ILE A 45 3.40 16.67 1.88
N ALA A 46 4.22 16.85 2.91
CA ALA A 46 5.55 16.25 3.02
C ALA A 46 5.61 15.35 4.26
N PRO A 47 5.39 14.05 4.11
CA PRO A 47 5.64 13.09 5.19
C PRO A 47 7.14 12.98 5.47
N ASP A 48 7.50 12.64 6.70
CA ASP A 48 8.89 12.38 7.08
C ASP A 48 9.22 10.89 6.87
N VAL A 49 9.87 10.56 5.77
CA VAL A 49 10.27 9.18 5.46
C VAL A 49 11.54 8.83 6.25
N ILE A 50 11.37 8.18 7.39
CA ILE A 50 12.46 7.81 8.29
C ILE A 50 13.11 6.46 7.98
N LEU A 51 12.40 5.58 7.28
CA LEU A 51 12.89 4.26 6.85
C LEU A 51 12.40 3.94 5.45
N GLU A 52 13.31 3.46 4.61
CA GLU A 52 13.03 2.92 3.30
C GLU A 52 13.41 1.44 3.26
N ILE A 53 12.47 0.58 2.88
CA ILE A 53 12.61 -0.88 2.94
C ILE A 53 12.06 -1.50 1.66
N GLU A 54 12.83 -2.40 1.02
CA GLU A 54 12.43 -3.05 -0.24
C GLU A 54 11.33 -4.12 -0.10
N SER A 55 11.09 -4.62 1.10
CA SER A 55 10.11 -5.67 1.36
C SER A 55 8.86 -5.12 2.06
N GLY A 56 7.67 -5.38 1.51
CA GLY A 56 6.40 -5.05 2.15
C GLY A 56 6.21 -5.76 3.50
N GLU A 57 6.74 -6.96 3.65
CA GLU A 57 6.71 -7.70 4.90
C GLU A 57 7.59 -7.03 5.98
N ALA A 58 8.77 -6.56 5.58
CA ALA A 58 9.66 -5.84 6.50
C ALA A 58 9.10 -4.45 6.86
N VAL A 59 8.42 -3.76 5.94
CA VAL A 59 7.66 -2.52 6.27
C VAL A 59 6.59 -2.84 7.32
N ARG A 60 5.83 -3.91 7.14
CA ARG A 60 4.81 -4.34 8.10
C ARG A 60 5.40 -4.56 9.50
N GLU A 61 6.53 -5.27 9.58
CA GLU A 61 7.19 -5.56 10.85
C GLU A 61 7.69 -4.28 11.53
N ALA A 62 8.29 -3.37 10.78
CA ALA A 62 8.73 -2.08 11.31
C ALA A 62 7.57 -1.24 11.86
N VAL A 63 6.44 -1.21 11.13
CA VAL A 63 5.23 -0.52 11.58
C VAL A 63 4.64 -1.17 12.83
N ALA A 64 4.59 -2.50 12.87
CA ALA A 64 4.09 -3.24 14.04
C ALA A 64 4.91 -2.96 15.31
N LYS A 65 6.22 -2.74 15.16
CA LYS A 65 7.13 -2.33 16.23
C LYS A 65 7.02 -0.85 16.61
N GLY A 66 6.21 -0.07 15.90
CA GLY A 66 5.96 1.32 16.23
C GLY A 66 6.98 2.31 15.67
N HIS A 67 7.77 1.92 14.66
CA HIS A 67 8.77 2.83 14.06
C HIS A 67 8.15 3.95 13.21
N GLY A 68 6.90 3.83 12.80
CA GLY A 68 6.24 4.85 12.00
C GLY A 68 4.95 4.35 11.36
N ILE A 69 4.45 5.12 10.43
CA ILE A 69 3.23 4.83 9.65
C ILE A 69 3.64 4.18 8.34
N GLY A 70 2.97 3.08 7.97
CA GLY A 70 3.16 2.42 6.67
C GLY A 70 1.98 2.62 5.74
N VAL A 71 2.23 2.64 4.44
CA VAL A 71 1.21 2.69 3.39
C VAL A 71 1.18 1.38 2.63
N PHE A 72 -0.01 0.79 2.53
CA PHE A 72 -0.23 -0.49 1.84
C PHE A 72 -1.39 -0.37 0.86
N GLY A 73 -1.27 -1.02 -0.28
CA GLY A 73 -2.42 -1.23 -1.17
C GLY A 73 -3.45 -2.14 -0.52
N GLU A 74 -4.73 -1.93 -0.81
CA GLU A 74 -5.83 -2.68 -0.19
C GLU A 74 -5.70 -4.20 -0.36
N LEU A 75 -5.20 -4.66 -1.51
CA LEU A 75 -4.97 -6.08 -1.78
C LEU A 75 -3.78 -6.68 -1.02
N ALA A 76 -2.92 -5.84 -0.47
CA ALA A 76 -1.74 -6.23 0.29
C ALA A 76 -1.87 -5.87 1.78
N LEU A 77 -3.08 -5.54 2.23
CA LEU A 77 -3.32 -5.23 3.64
C LEU A 77 -2.94 -6.44 4.50
N PRO A 78 -2.07 -6.23 5.47
CA PRO A 78 -1.63 -7.31 6.32
C PRO A 78 -2.74 -7.72 7.29
N SER A 79 -2.93 -9.03 7.43
CA SER A 79 -3.70 -9.60 8.54
C SER A 79 -2.76 -9.80 9.72
N ASP A 80 -2.53 -8.75 10.48
CA ASP A 80 -1.64 -8.77 11.64
C ASP A 80 -2.34 -8.11 12.83
N PRO A 81 -2.55 -8.85 13.94
CA PRO A 81 -3.26 -8.33 15.11
C PRO A 81 -2.55 -7.17 15.81
N ARG A 82 -1.27 -6.96 15.53
CA ARG A 82 -0.48 -5.83 16.07
C ARG A 82 -0.74 -4.52 15.35
N LEU A 83 -1.42 -4.59 14.18
CA LEU A 83 -1.66 -3.45 13.33
C LEU A 83 -3.12 -2.97 13.39
N LYS A 84 -3.30 -1.70 13.16
CA LYS A 84 -4.60 -1.06 12.89
C LYS A 84 -4.56 -0.43 11.50
N VAL A 85 -5.54 -0.77 10.68
CA VAL A 85 -5.72 -0.16 9.36
C VAL A 85 -6.54 1.11 9.49
N LEU A 86 -6.04 2.21 8.96
CA LEU A 86 -6.76 3.46 8.79
C LEU A 86 -7.02 3.69 7.29
N ARG A 87 -8.15 4.28 6.96
CA ARG A 87 -8.49 4.65 5.59
C ARG A 87 -8.46 6.16 5.43
N PHE A 88 -8.14 6.64 4.24
CA PHE A 88 -8.31 8.05 3.92
C PHE A 88 -9.80 8.38 3.76
N SER A 89 -10.21 9.53 4.30
CA SER A 89 -11.58 10.04 4.20
C SER A 89 -11.78 11.01 3.04
N ASP A 90 -10.71 11.59 2.54
CA ASP A 90 -10.70 12.70 1.59
C ASP A 90 -10.04 12.38 0.24
N VAL A 91 -9.39 11.24 0.11
CA VAL A 91 -8.71 10.82 -1.12
C VAL A 91 -8.86 9.31 -1.36
N GLU A 92 -8.97 8.93 -2.62
CA GLU A 92 -8.88 7.53 -3.06
C GLU A 92 -7.60 7.35 -3.89
N ILE A 93 -6.63 6.64 -3.33
CA ILE A 93 -5.36 6.38 -4.02
C ILE A 93 -5.45 5.06 -4.77
N LYS A 94 -5.40 5.13 -6.10
CA LYS A 94 -5.50 3.96 -6.98
C LYS A 94 -4.12 3.45 -7.35
N VAL A 95 -3.90 2.16 -7.12
CA VAL A 95 -2.70 1.43 -7.55
C VAL A 95 -3.09 0.44 -8.64
N ASN A 96 -2.64 0.71 -9.85
CA ASN A 96 -2.87 -0.19 -10.97
C ASN A 96 -1.87 -1.36 -10.93
N ARG A 97 -2.37 -2.56 -11.14
CA ARG A 97 -1.56 -3.76 -11.32
C ARG A 97 -1.79 -4.30 -12.72
N TYR A 98 -0.71 -4.66 -13.39
CA TYR A 98 -0.73 -5.16 -14.75
C TYR A 98 -0.20 -6.59 -14.78
N LEU A 99 -0.82 -7.40 -15.61
CA LEU A 99 -0.26 -8.68 -16.03
C LEU A 99 0.45 -8.50 -17.36
N ALA A 100 1.67 -8.97 -17.44
CA ALA A 100 2.45 -8.94 -18.66
C ALA A 100 3.06 -10.32 -18.93
N CYS A 101 3.09 -10.70 -20.19
CA CYS A 101 3.84 -11.87 -20.65
C CYS A 101 4.57 -11.54 -21.94
N LEU A 102 5.56 -12.35 -22.30
CA LEU A 102 6.18 -12.26 -23.60
C LEU A 102 5.14 -12.57 -24.69
N ARG A 103 5.18 -11.81 -25.77
CA ARG A 103 4.21 -11.96 -26.87
C ARG A 103 4.19 -13.38 -27.43
N GLU A 104 5.35 -13.99 -27.55
CA GLU A 104 5.54 -15.35 -28.07
C GLU A 104 4.91 -16.42 -27.18
N ARG A 105 4.78 -16.13 -25.88
CA ARG A 105 4.23 -17.06 -24.89
C ARG A 105 2.74 -16.84 -24.58
N ARG A 106 2.12 -15.85 -25.17
CA ARG A 106 0.72 -15.50 -24.87
C ARG A 106 -0.27 -16.65 -25.10
N ASN A 107 -0.01 -17.47 -26.10
CA ASN A 107 -0.87 -18.58 -26.49
C ASN A 107 -0.50 -19.92 -25.79
N GLU A 108 0.47 -19.91 -24.88
CA GLU A 108 0.74 -21.07 -24.06
C GLU A 108 -0.43 -21.31 -23.09
N PHE A 109 -0.84 -22.57 -22.97
CA PHE A 109 -2.01 -22.96 -22.17
C PHE A 109 -2.00 -22.41 -20.75
N LEU A 110 -0.86 -22.50 -20.05
CA LEU A 110 -0.73 -22.02 -18.67
C LEU A 110 -0.79 -20.49 -18.59
N VAL A 111 -0.24 -19.79 -19.57
CA VAL A 111 -0.27 -18.32 -19.63
C VAL A 111 -1.70 -17.84 -19.88
N GLU A 112 -2.38 -18.45 -20.84
CA GLU A 112 -3.77 -18.14 -21.15
C GLU A 112 -4.69 -18.43 -19.95
N ALA A 113 -4.54 -19.58 -19.30
CA ALA A 113 -5.29 -19.94 -18.11
C ALA A 113 -5.08 -18.93 -16.96
N PHE A 114 -3.84 -18.47 -16.76
CA PHE A 114 -3.52 -17.47 -15.75
C PHE A 114 -4.19 -16.11 -16.04
N PHE A 115 -4.15 -15.63 -17.29
CA PHE A 115 -4.82 -14.39 -17.68
C PHE A 115 -6.34 -14.49 -17.50
N ASN A 116 -6.94 -15.63 -17.84
CA ASN A 116 -8.38 -15.85 -17.66
C ASN A 116 -8.80 -15.80 -16.19
N VAL A 117 -8.02 -16.42 -15.30
CA VAL A 117 -8.28 -16.39 -13.85
C VAL A 117 -8.09 -14.98 -13.27
N ALA A 118 -7.05 -14.28 -13.70
CA ALA A 118 -6.75 -12.94 -13.18
C ALA A 118 -7.73 -11.86 -13.68
N GLY A 119 -8.32 -12.05 -14.87
CA GLY A 119 -9.34 -11.15 -15.44
C GLY A 119 -10.74 -11.35 -14.84
N GLN A 120 -10.96 -12.38 -14.04
CA GLN A 120 -12.26 -12.60 -13.41
C GLN A 120 -12.48 -11.64 -12.23
N PRO A 121 -13.64 -10.98 -12.13
CA PRO A 121 -13.96 -10.17 -10.97
C PRO A 121 -13.97 -11.08 -9.73
N LYS A 122 -13.21 -10.69 -8.69
CA LYS A 122 -13.31 -11.38 -7.40
C LYS A 122 -14.73 -11.21 -6.90
N HIS A 123 -15.50 -12.29 -6.84
CA HIS A 123 -16.72 -12.31 -6.06
C HIS A 123 -16.34 -11.99 -4.60
N ARG A 124 -16.72 -10.80 -4.14
CA ARG A 124 -16.72 -10.49 -2.72
C ARG A 124 -17.81 -11.37 -2.10
N GLY A 125 -17.38 -12.46 -1.52
CA GLY A 125 -18.22 -13.24 -0.63
C GLY A 125 -18.38 -12.52 0.68
#